data_f002fc2ac946a9c6f81167e8a2ed65ce
#
_entry.id   f002fc2ac946a9c6f81167e8a2ed65ce
#
_cell.length_a   1.000
_cell.length_b   1.000
_cell.length_c   1.000
_cell.angle_alpha   90.00
_cell.angle_beta   90.00
_cell.angle_gamma   90.00
#
_symmetry.space_group_name_H-M   'P 1'
#
loop_
_entity.id
_entity.type
_entity.pdbx_description
1 polymer ?
#
loop_
_entity_poly.entity_id
_entity_poly.type
_entity_poly.pdbx_seq_one_letter_code
_entity_poly.pdbx_strand_id
1 'polypeptide(L)'
;CHTSTVSFAIVTKFDHTGITSGCASCHNNVTALGKPGNHVPTNLPCETCHASTVSFAGAIYRHKPSDTNCTSCHDNVVASGMATPPHIPARGVQCSQCHTNTAPSFTSYTMNHAAVVGTRCDSCHNGSYTAEGSKGAFGTAQHPNHVATSGQDCVTCHASAANSYISWSGATFVHQAADTNCASCHNGAVALGQTTPPHVPIGAVQCSQCHTNSASSFATYNMNHAAVSASRCDSCH
;
A
#
# COMPACT_ATOMS: atom_id res chain seq x y z
N CYS A 1 -33.96 10.11 -44.35
CA CYS A 1 -32.90 9.07 -44.50
C CYS A 1 -32.50 8.96 -45.96
N HIS A 2 -33.45 8.78 -46.88
CA HIS A 2 -33.21 8.73 -48.33
C HIS A 2 -33.68 10.01 -48.99
N THR A 3 -32.80 10.67 -49.71
CA THR A 3 -33.11 11.96 -50.39
C THR A 3 -33.56 11.79 -51.82
N SER A 4 -33.53 10.56 -52.33
CA SER A 4 -33.94 10.23 -53.70
C SER A 4 -34.99 9.13 -53.69
N THR A 5 -36.01 9.30 -54.50
CA THR A 5 -37.03 8.27 -54.81
C THR A 5 -36.57 7.33 -55.91
N VAL A 6 -35.45 7.63 -56.58
CA VAL A 6 -34.89 6.86 -57.68
C VAL A 6 -33.83 5.85 -57.23
N SER A 7 -33.13 6.16 -56.14
CA SER A 7 -32.11 5.28 -55.57
C SER A 7 -32.07 5.39 -54.05
N PHE A 8 -32.09 4.25 -53.35
CA PHE A 8 -31.91 4.15 -51.93
C PHE A 8 -30.44 4.01 -51.53
N ALA A 9 -29.50 4.12 -52.48
CA ALA A 9 -28.07 3.94 -52.22
C ALA A 9 -27.43 5.12 -51.46
N ILE A 10 -28.07 6.31 -51.50
CA ILE A 10 -27.53 7.50 -50.83
C ILE A 10 -28.31 7.76 -49.54
N VAL A 11 -27.76 7.31 -48.43
CA VAL A 11 -28.20 7.64 -47.05
C VAL A 11 -27.25 8.67 -46.51
N THR A 12 -27.69 9.91 -46.42
CA THR A 12 -26.80 11.01 -45.93
C THR A 12 -26.75 11.11 -44.41
N LYS A 13 -27.87 10.88 -43.74
CA LYS A 13 -27.95 10.89 -42.27
C LYS A 13 -29.28 10.31 -41.82
N PHE A 14 -29.28 9.49 -40.77
CA PHE A 14 -30.52 9.07 -40.13
C PHE A 14 -31.05 10.21 -39.25
N ASP A 15 -32.30 10.56 -39.40
CA ASP A 15 -32.96 11.57 -38.58
C ASP A 15 -33.56 10.91 -37.33
N HIS A 16 -33.07 11.33 -36.18
CA HIS A 16 -33.51 10.84 -34.89
C HIS A 16 -34.67 11.68 -34.27
N THR A 17 -35.23 12.62 -35.03
CA THR A 17 -36.35 13.45 -34.56
C THR A 17 -37.50 12.58 -34.02
N GLY A 18 -37.91 12.80 -32.78
CA GLY A 18 -38.98 12.04 -32.14
C GLY A 18 -38.56 10.68 -31.56
N ILE A 19 -37.31 10.25 -31.74
CA ILE A 19 -36.80 9.02 -31.12
C ILE A 19 -36.11 9.38 -29.80
N THR A 20 -36.78 9.12 -28.69
CA THR A 20 -36.32 9.48 -27.35
C THR A 20 -35.94 8.27 -26.47
N SER A 21 -36.15 7.05 -26.97
CA SER A 21 -35.89 5.81 -26.24
C SER A 21 -35.64 4.65 -27.19
N GLY A 22 -35.25 3.50 -26.65
CA GLY A 22 -35.02 2.27 -27.41
C GLY A 22 -33.77 2.31 -28.30
N CYS A 23 -32.81 3.16 -28.01
CA CYS A 23 -31.60 3.39 -28.80
C CYS A 23 -30.84 2.09 -29.12
N ALA A 24 -30.78 1.16 -28.16
CA ALA A 24 -30.10 -0.12 -28.29
C ALA A 24 -30.68 -1.05 -29.35
N SER A 25 -31.92 -0.84 -29.76
CA SER A 25 -32.54 -1.66 -30.84
C SER A 25 -31.84 -1.47 -32.18
N CYS A 26 -31.30 -0.27 -32.40
CA CYS A 26 -30.54 0.05 -33.60
C CYS A 26 -29.03 0.12 -33.33
N HIS A 27 -28.62 0.72 -32.21
CA HIS A 27 -27.21 0.84 -31.78
C HIS A 27 -26.74 -0.45 -31.09
N ASN A 28 -26.66 -1.53 -31.85
CA ASN A 28 -26.41 -2.91 -31.39
C ASN A 28 -25.14 -3.53 -32.00
N ASN A 29 -24.28 -2.74 -32.65
CA ASN A 29 -23.11 -3.16 -33.44
C ASN A 29 -23.42 -4.01 -34.67
N VAL A 30 -24.69 -4.16 -35.04
CA VAL A 30 -25.12 -4.83 -36.27
C VAL A 30 -25.76 -3.81 -37.21
N THR A 31 -26.77 -3.11 -36.72
CA THR A 31 -27.50 -2.09 -37.50
C THR A 31 -26.78 -0.75 -37.52
N ALA A 32 -26.29 -0.34 -36.34
CA ALA A 32 -25.47 0.86 -36.15
C ALA A 32 -24.46 0.61 -35.02
N LEU A 33 -23.44 1.47 -34.95
CA LEU A 33 -22.43 1.39 -33.87
C LEU A 33 -23.11 1.44 -32.52
N GLY A 34 -22.83 0.45 -31.70
CA GLY A 34 -23.30 0.33 -30.33
C GLY A 34 -22.28 0.85 -29.31
N LYS A 35 -22.30 0.28 -28.11
CA LYS A 35 -21.37 0.59 -27.05
C LYS A 35 -19.94 0.23 -27.44
N PRO A 36 -18.96 1.14 -27.34
CA PRO A 36 -17.56 0.81 -27.53
C PRO A 36 -17.05 -0.07 -26.38
N GLY A 37 -15.90 -0.73 -26.55
CA GLY A 37 -15.33 -1.65 -25.57
C GLY A 37 -14.95 -1.00 -24.22
N ASN A 38 -14.70 0.30 -24.23
CA ASN A 38 -14.41 1.11 -23.05
C ASN A 38 -15.64 1.84 -22.49
N HIS A 39 -16.84 1.45 -22.87
CA HIS A 39 -18.07 2.02 -22.32
C HIS A 39 -18.30 1.47 -20.91
N VAL A 40 -18.87 2.30 -20.03
CA VAL A 40 -19.30 1.88 -18.69
C VAL A 40 -20.15 0.59 -18.80
N PRO A 41 -19.80 -0.49 -18.09
CA PRO A 41 -20.54 -1.75 -18.13
C PRO A 41 -21.89 -1.60 -17.42
N THR A 42 -22.93 -1.35 -18.20
CA THR A 42 -24.29 -1.15 -17.69
C THR A 42 -25.33 -1.77 -18.60
N ASN A 43 -26.41 -2.27 -18.02
CA ASN A 43 -27.60 -2.74 -18.71
C ASN A 43 -28.73 -1.68 -18.73
N LEU A 44 -28.45 -0.47 -18.21
CA LEU A 44 -29.42 0.61 -18.28
C LEU A 44 -29.65 1.04 -19.73
N PRO A 45 -30.86 1.53 -20.07
CA PRO A 45 -31.13 2.14 -21.36
C PRO A 45 -30.20 3.32 -21.63
N CYS A 46 -29.81 3.51 -22.89
CA CYS A 46 -28.84 4.54 -23.29
C CYS A 46 -29.28 5.94 -22.87
N GLU A 47 -30.57 6.22 -22.96
CA GLU A 47 -31.20 7.49 -22.61
C GLU A 47 -31.15 7.82 -21.14
N THR A 48 -30.80 6.87 -20.28
CA THR A 48 -30.60 7.15 -18.85
C THR A 48 -29.39 8.06 -18.61
N CYS A 49 -28.38 7.98 -19.48
CA CYS A 49 -27.14 8.74 -19.34
C CYS A 49 -26.90 9.69 -20.51
N HIS A 50 -27.40 9.34 -21.71
CA HIS A 50 -27.25 10.12 -22.93
C HIS A 50 -28.53 10.91 -23.22
N ALA A 51 -28.47 12.22 -23.03
CA ALA A 51 -29.61 13.11 -23.20
C ALA A 51 -29.78 13.65 -24.65
N SER A 52 -28.75 13.43 -25.50
CA SER A 52 -28.75 13.96 -26.87
C SER A 52 -28.87 12.87 -27.91
N THR A 53 -29.73 13.07 -28.90
CA THR A 53 -29.85 12.23 -30.10
C THR A 53 -28.94 12.67 -31.25
N VAL A 54 -28.20 13.75 -31.07
CA VAL A 54 -27.22 14.29 -32.03
C VAL A 54 -25.84 13.74 -31.78
N SER A 55 -25.49 13.54 -30.52
CA SER A 55 -24.19 13.04 -30.10
C SER A 55 -24.32 12.27 -28.79
N PHE A 56 -23.63 11.15 -28.67
CA PHE A 56 -23.46 10.42 -27.40
C PHE A 56 -22.38 11.01 -26.50
N ALA A 57 -21.71 12.10 -26.91
CA ALA A 57 -20.76 12.81 -26.08
C ALA A 57 -21.47 13.53 -24.92
N GLY A 58 -20.74 13.70 -23.80
CA GLY A 58 -21.22 14.45 -22.64
C GLY A 58 -22.17 13.66 -21.73
N ALA A 59 -22.24 12.35 -21.86
CA ALA A 59 -22.95 11.51 -20.90
C ALA A 59 -22.31 11.58 -19.52
N ILE A 60 -23.12 11.61 -18.47
CA ILE A 60 -22.67 11.64 -17.08
C ILE A 60 -23.21 10.41 -16.38
N TYR A 61 -22.31 9.56 -15.90
CA TYR A 61 -22.68 8.46 -15.00
C TYR A 61 -22.87 9.00 -13.56
N ARG A 62 -24.03 8.75 -12.99
CA ARG A 62 -24.33 9.12 -11.62
C ARG A 62 -24.22 7.88 -10.74
N HIS A 63 -23.23 7.87 -9.85
CA HIS A 63 -23.05 6.78 -8.89
C HIS A 63 -24.27 6.63 -7.98
N LYS A 64 -24.60 5.36 -7.72
CA LYS A 64 -25.66 4.98 -6.79
C LYS A 64 -25.05 4.30 -5.56
N PRO A 65 -25.70 4.29 -4.41
CA PRO A 65 -25.24 3.57 -3.23
C PRO A 65 -25.02 2.06 -3.46
N SER A 66 -25.67 1.49 -4.48
CA SER A 66 -25.51 0.09 -4.89
C SER A 66 -24.27 -0.18 -5.72
N ASP A 67 -23.54 0.84 -6.19
CA ASP A 67 -22.36 0.69 -7.00
C ASP A 67 -21.14 0.40 -6.11
N THR A 68 -21.02 -0.85 -5.69
CA THR A 68 -20.01 -1.29 -4.72
C THR A 68 -18.75 -1.85 -5.36
N ASN A 69 -18.81 -2.28 -6.62
CA ASN A 69 -17.64 -2.78 -7.35
C ASN A 69 -16.97 -1.66 -8.16
N CYS A 70 -16.26 -0.79 -7.47
CA CYS A 70 -15.62 0.39 -8.06
C CYS A 70 -14.60 0.03 -9.15
N THR A 71 -13.83 -1.04 -8.93
CA THR A 71 -12.75 -1.46 -9.84
C THR A 71 -13.25 -1.97 -11.18
N SER A 72 -14.52 -2.34 -11.30
CA SER A 72 -15.10 -2.76 -12.58
C SER A 72 -15.19 -1.62 -13.61
N CYS A 73 -15.15 -0.38 -13.13
CA CYS A 73 -15.20 0.79 -13.98
C CYS A 73 -13.95 1.67 -13.82
N HIS A 74 -13.43 1.80 -12.59
CA HIS A 74 -12.21 2.57 -12.29
C HIS A 74 -10.95 1.72 -12.51
N ASP A 75 -10.72 1.34 -13.75
CA ASP A 75 -9.66 0.45 -14.23
C ASP A 75 -8.63 1.14 -15.14
N ASN A 76 -8.72 2.47 -15.30
CA ASN A 76 -7.97 3.30 -16.25
C ASN A 76 -8.31 3.05 -17.73
N VAL A 77 -9.33 2.27 -18.04
CA VAL A 77 -9.85 2.05 -19.39
C VAL A 77 -11.22 2.70 -19.53
N VAL A 78 -12.14 2.38 -18.65
CA VAL A 78 -13.50 2.93 -18.61
C VAL A 78 -13.51 4.29 -17.89
N ALA A 79 -12.91 4.34 -16.73
CA ALA A 79 -12.77 5.56 -15.94
C ALA A 79 -11.40 5.57 -15.24
N SER A 80 -10.98 6.75 -14.80
CA SER A 80 -9.74 6.88 -14.03
C SER A 80 -9.75 5.97 -12.82
N GLY A 81 -8.75 5.11 -12.72
CA GLY A 81 -8.55 4.19 -11.62
C GLY A 81 -7.69 4.77 -10.51
N MET A 82 -6.97 3.92 -9.83
CA MET A 82 -6.02 4.33 -8.80
C MET A 82 -4.95 5.22 -9.41
N ALA A 83 -4.87 6.45 -8.92
CA ALA A 83 -3.94 7.44 -9.43
C ALA A 83 -2.48 7.11 -9.03
N THR A 84 -1.54 7.54 -9.88
CA THR A 84 -0.14 7.70 -9.50
C THR A 84 0.10 9.17 -9.12
N PRO A 85 0.84 9.48 -8.10
CA PRO A 85 1.84 8.75 -7.33
C PRO A 85 1.21 7.70 -6.43
N PRO A 86 2.03 6.74 -5.99
CA PRO A 86 1.57 5.39 -5.72
C PRO A 86 0.45 5.35 -4.69
N HIS A 87 -0.72 4.92 -5.13
CA HIS A 87 -1.77 4.55 -4.20
C HIS A 87 -1.32 3.35 -3.35
N ILE A 88 -1.69 3.32 -2.08
CA ILE A 88 -1.47 2.18 -1.18
C ILE A 88 -1.94 0.90 -1.88
N PRO A 89 -1.14 -0.19 -1.89
CA PRO A 89 -1.46 -1.42 -2.60
C PRO A 89 -2.66 -2.13 -1.95
N ALA A 90 -3.84 -1.88 -2.45
CA ALA A 90 -5.10 -2.38 -1.91
C ALA A 90 -5.39 -3.86 -2.22
N ARG A 91 -4.65 -4.50 -3.15
CA ARG A 91 -4.68 -5.94 -3.46
C ARG A 91 -6.09 -6.57 -3.49
N GLY A 92 -7.02 -5.99 -4.26
CA GLY A 92 -8.39 -6.50 -4.40
C GLY A 92 -9.36 -6.07 -3.30
N VAL A 93 -8.92 -5.28 -2.34
CA VAL A 93 -9.82 -4.61 -1.40
C VAL A 93 -10.65 -3.58 -2.14
N GLN A 94 -11.96 -3.57 -1.89
CA GLN A 94 -12.85 -2.59 -2.53
C GLN A 94 -12.55 -1.18 -2.04
N CYS A 95 -12.56 -0.22 -2.95
CA CYS A 95 -12.25 1.18 -2.68
C CYS A 95 -13.10 1.76 -1.54
N SER A 96 -14.36 1.32 -1.43
CA SER A 96 -15.31 1.73 -0.40
C SER A 96 -14.94 1.33 1.02
N GLN A 97 -13.96 0.42 1.19
CA GLN A 97 -13.46 0.07 2.52
C GLN A 97 -12.64 1.19 3.15
N CYS A 98 -12.07 2.05 2.34
CA CYS A 98 -11.25 3.18 2.80
C CYS A 98 -11.83 4.53 2.36
N HIS A 99 -12.41 4.60 1.15
CA HIS A 99 -13.01 5.82 0.63
C HIS A 99 -14.50 5.86 0.94
N THR A 100 -14.95 6.96 1.53
CA THR A 100 -16.39 7.22 1.67
C THR A 100 -16.98 7.44 0.28
N ASN A 101 -18.03 6.68 -0.03
CA ASN A 101 -18.66 6.66 -1.35
C ASN A 101 -19.50 7.93 -1.60
N THR A 102 -18.96 9.09 -1.35
CA THR A 102 -19.58 10.36 -1.66
C THR A 102 -18.95 10.92 -2.92
N ALA A 103 -19.57 10.61 -4.08
CA ALA A 103 -19.25 11.35 -5.29
C ALA A 103 -19.35 12.87 -5.01
N PRO A 104 -18.41 13.69 -5.48
CA PRO A 104 -17.65 13.50 -6.72
C PRO A 104 -16.16 13.16 -6.54
N SER A 105 -15.70 12.82 -5.37
CA SER A 105 -14.25 12.77 -5.13
C SER A 105 -13.84 11.64 -4.18
N PHE A 106 -12.78 10.90 -4.55
CA PHE A 106 -12.09 9.94 -3.69
C PHE A 106 -11.08 10.60 -2.73
N THR A 107 -11.13 11.92 -2.53
CA THR A 107 -10.19 12.65 -1.67
C THR A 107 -10.44 12.43 -0.18
N SER A 108 -11.64 12.01 0.22
CA SER A 108 -11.95 11.65 1.61
C SER A 108 -11.76 10.16 1.82
N TYR A 109 -10.78 9.82 2.63
CA TYR A 109 -10.47 8.43 2.94
C TYR A 109 -10.01 8.26 4.39
N THR A 110 -10.19 7.07 4.91
CA THR A 110 -9.66 6.63 6.21
C THR A 110 -9.09 5.23 6.03
N MET A 111 -7.83 5.03 6.43
CA MET A 111 -7.21 3.72 6.32
C MET A 111 -7.94 2.68 7.17
N ASN A 112 -8.40 1.62 6.54
CA ASN A 112 -9.03 0.49 7.20
C ASN A 112 -8.05 -0.70 7.22
N HIS A 113 -7.24 -0.80 8.27
CA HIS A 113 -6.28 -1.88 8.42
C HIS A 113 -6.95 -3.27 8.48
N ALA A 114 -8.17 -3.36 9.01
CA ALA A 114 -8.89 -4.64 9.05
C ALA A 114 -9.23 -5.18 7.66
N ALA A 115 -9.37 -4.31 6.67
CA ALA A 115 -9.61 -4.73 5.28
C ALA A 115 -8.36 -5.32 4.59
N VAL A 116 -7.16 -5.04 5.12
CA VAL A 116 -5.88 -5.49 4.57
C VAL A 116 -5.16 -6.51 5.45
N VAL A 117 -5.91 -7.21 6.29
CA VAL A 117 -5.39 -8.30 7.15
C VAL A 117 -4.65 -9.33 6.30
N GLY A 118 -3.50 -9.80 6.79
CA GLY A 118 -2.63 -10.75 6.08
C GLY A 118 -1.65 -10.10 5.09
N THR A 119 -1.72 -8.79 4.91
CA THR A 119 -0.68 -8.05 4.19
C THR A 119 0.44 -7.68 5.16
N ARG A 120 1.70 -7.86 4.75
CA ARG A 120 2.84 -7.45 5.58
C ARG A 120 2.83 -5.94 5.80
N CYS A 121 3.15 -5.52 7.01
CA CYS A 121 3.16 -4.10 7.38
C CYS A 121 4.13 -3.28 6.52
N ASP A 122 5.29 -3.84 6.18
CA ASP A 122 6.31 -3.20 5.35
C ASP A 122 5.90 -3.00 3.88
N SER A 123 4.82 -3.64 3.43
CA SER A 123 4.27 -3.37 2.09
C SER A 123 3.79 -1.93 1.94
N CYS A 124 3.33 -1.32 3.04
CA CYS A 124 2.82 0.05 3.07
C CYS A 124 3.67 0.96 3.95
N HIS A 125 4.19 0.45 5.08
CA HIS A 125 5.05 1.19 6.00
C HIS A 125 6.54 1.08 5.60
N ASN A 126 6.85 1.38 4.35
CA ASN A 126 8.19 1.32 3.76
C ASN A 126 8.76 2.69 3.37
N GLY A 127 8.05 3.77 3.71
CA GLY A 127 8.42 5.13 3.36
C GLY A 127 7.92 5.62 2.00
N SER A 128 7.35 4.74 1.16
CA SER A 128 6.87 5.11 -0.19
C SER A 128 5.50 5.81 -0.17
N TYR A 129 4.71 5.59 0.88
CA TYR A 129 3.32 6.07 0.98
C TYR A 129 3.12 7.14 2.06
N THR A 130 4.18 7.90 2.38
CA THR A 130 4.12 8.95 3.42
C THR A 130 3.21 10.10 3.03
N ALA A 131 3.08 10.42 1.75
CA ALA A 131 2.17 11.43 1.24
C ALA A 131 0.69 11.06 1.49
N GLU A 132 0.37 9.78 1.58
CA GLU A 132 -0.96 9.25 1.90
C GLU A 132 -1.17 9.01 3.40
N GLY A 133 -0.29 9.54 4.24
CA GLY A 133 -0.39 9.48 5.70
C GLY A 133 0.19 8.21 6.33
N SER A 134 0.77 7.30 5.55
CA SER A 134 1.51 6.16 6.10
C SER A 134 2.73 6.65 6.88
N LYS A 135 2.82 6.28 8.14
CA LYS A 135 4.05 6.54 8.92
C LYS A 135 5.19 5.74 8.32
N GLY A 136 6.35 6.37 8.16
CA GLY A 136 7.53 5.71 7.61
C GLY A 136 7.96 4.50 8.41
N ALA A 137 8.62 3.56 7.74
CA ALA A 137 9.17 2.37 8.34
C ALA A 137 10.56 2.63 8.95
N PHE A 138 11.09 1.59 9.58
CA PHE A 138 12.48 1.57 10.05
C PHE A 138 13.48 1.93 8.92
N GLY A 139 14.62 2.50 9.29
CA GLY A 139 15.65 2.90 8.33
C GLY A 139 15.31 4.12 7.47
N THR A 140 14.15 4.74 7.70
CA THR A 140 13.79 6.02 7.10
C THR A 140 14.37 7.19 7.91
N ALA A 141 14.30 8.39 7.35
CA ALA A 141 14.69 9.60 8.06
C ALA A 141 13.95 9.79 9.41
N GLN A 142 12.73 9.24 9.52
CA GLN A 142 11.95 9.29 10.76
C GLN A 142 12.40 8.29 11.82
N HIS A 143 13.00 7.17 11.42
CA HIS A 143 13.40 6.08 12.34
C HIS A 143 14.78 5.50 11.97
N PRO A 144 15.84 6.33 11.97
CA PRO A 144 17.17 5.91 11.51
C PRO A 144 17.82 4.84 12.41
N ASN A 145 17.40 4.76 13.66
CA ASN A 145 17.98 3.88 14.68
C ASN A 145 17.10 2.65 14.98
N HIS A 146 16.18 2.33 14.08
CA HIS A 146 15.38 1.11 14.25
C HIS A 146 16.24 -0.14 14.04
N VAL A 147 16.00 -1.17 14.85
CA VAL A 147 16.65 -2.49 14.69
C VAL A 147 16.33 -3.07 13.30
N ALA A 148 17.33 -3.59 12.62
CA ALA A 148 17.12 -4.25 11.32
C ALA A 148 16.24 -5.48 11.48
N THR A 149 15.21 -5.61 10.65
CA THR A 149 14.22 -6.70 10.76
C THR A 149 14.70 -8.03 10.19
N SER A 150 15.77 -8.04 9.40
CA SER A 150 16.29 -9.25 8.73
C SER A 150 15.20 -10.03 7.98
N GLY A 151 14.21 -9.33 7.40
CA GLY A 151 13.09 -9.92 6.67
C GLY A 151 11.90 -10.39 7.52
N GLN A 152 11.97 -10.23 8.85
CA GLN A 152 10.82 -10.51 9.72
C GLN A 152 9.73 -9.46 9.55
N ASP A 153 8.48 -9.86 9.75
CA ASP A 153 7.35 -8.93 9.77
C ASP A 153 7.38 -8.07 11.05
N CYS A 154 6.94 -6.84 10.94
CA CYS A 154 6.90 -5.86 12.02
C CYS A 154 6.12 -6.35 13.25
N VAL A 155 5.07 -7.13 13.04
CA VAL A 155 4.24 -7.71 14.13
C VAL A 155 4.99 -8.65 15.05
N THR A 156 6.12 -9.20 14.60
CA THR A 156 6.96 -10.08 15.44
C THR A 156 7.47 -9.36 16.68
N CYS A 157 7.75 -8.07 16.56
CA CYS A 157 8.21 -7.24 17.67
C CYS A 157 7.11 -6.27 18.14
N HIS A 158 6.26 -5.79 17.24
CA HIS A 158 5.19 -4.83 17.50
C HIS A 158 3.83 -5.51 17.62
N ALA A 159 3.66 -6.44 18.57
CA ALA A 159 2.43 -7.18 18.75
C ALA A 159 1.21 -6.30 19.07
N SER A 160 1.40 -5.18 19.76
CA SER A 160 0.33 -4.23 20.05
C SER A 160 -0.19 -3.52 18.78
N ALA A 161 0.70 -3.25 17.84
CA ALA A 161 0.31 -2.66 16.55
C ALA A 161 -0.57 -3.62 15.73
N ALA A 162 -0.27 -4.92 15.78
CA ALA A 162 -1.05 -5.95 15.08
C ALA A 162 -2.50 -6.06 15.59
N ASN A 163 -2.72 -5.78 16.87
CA ASN A 163 -4.03 -5.93 17.50
C ASN A 163 -4.91 -4.67 17.44
N SER A 164 -4.28 -3.50 17.47
CA SER A 164 -5.03 -2.23 17.57
C SER A 164 -4.83 -1.29 16.40
N TYR A 165 -3.74 -1.46 15.62
CA TYR A 165 -3.34 -0.56 14.53
C TYR A 165 -3.17 0.92 14.94
N ILE A 166 -3.02 1.19 16.25
CA ILE A 166 -2.98 2.55 16.79
C ILE A 166 -1.57 3.01 17.06
N SER A 167 -0.71 2.12 17.55
CA SER A 167 0.61 2.49 18.03
C SER A 167 1.67 1.41 17.79
N TRP A 168 2.84 1.86 17.41
CA TRP A 168 4.05 1.03 17.31
C TRP A 168 4.82 0.91 18.64
N SER A 169 4.34 1.55 19.71
CA SER A 169 5.00 1.51 21.02
C SER A 169 4.90 0.14 21.67
N GLY A 170 5.79 -0.13 22.61
CA GLY A 170 5.81 -1.38 23.37
C GLY A 170 6.40 -2.56 22.59
N ALA A 171 7.24 -2.31 21.59
CA ALA A 171 7.95 -3.36 20.89
C ALA A 171 8.88 -4.12 21.84
N THR A 172 8.98 -5.43 21.65
CA THR A 172 9.90 -6.30 22.37
C THR A 172 10.80 -7.03 21.38
N PHE A 173 12.09 -6.80 21.45
CA PHE A 173 13.06 -7.55 20.66
C PHE A 173 13.42 -8.84 21.42
N VAL A 174 13.29 -9.98 20.77
CA VAL A 174 13.69 -11.28 21.31
C VAL A 174 14.94 -11.75 20.58
N HIS A 175 16.07 -11.79 21.29
CA HIS A 175 17.32 -12.28 20.73
C HIS A 175 17.21 -13.73 20.27
N GLN A 176 17.72 -14.01 19.09
CA GLN A 176 17.82 -15.35 18.53
C GLN A 176 19.26 -15.87 18.67
N ALA A 177 19.42 -17.18 18.64
CA ALA A 177 20.75 -17.79 18.70
C ALA A 177 21.67 -17.36 17.52
N ALA A 178 21.08 -16.91 16.42
CA ALA A 178 21.80 -16.40 15.26
C ALA A 178 22.26 -14.93 15.42
N ASP A 179 21.83 -14.22 16.46
CA ASP A 179 22.20 -12.81 16.70
C ASP A 179 23.60 -12.74 17.32
N THR A 180 24.62 -13.03 16.51
CA THR A 180 26.01 -13.12 16.99
C THR A 180 26.78 -11.82 16.91
N ASN A 181 26.33 -10.86 16.08
CA ASN A 181 26.99 -9.54 15.98
C ASN A 181 26.32 -8.52 16.91
N CYS A 182 26.57 -8.65 18.19
CA CYS A 182 25.96 -7.82 19.23
C CYS A 182 26.23 -6.32 19.03
N ALA A 183 27.42 -5.95 18.60
CA ALA A 183 27.84 -4.55 18.44
C ALA A 183 27.08 -3.83 17.31
N SER A 184 26.48 -4.54 16.37
CA SER A 184 25.69 -3.92 15.30
C SER A 184 24.44 -3.21 15.84
N CYS A 185 23.89 -3.73 16.93
CA CYS A 185 22.72 -3.15 17.60
C CYS A 185 23.08 -2.47 18.91
N HIS A 186 23.94 -3.08 19.74
CA HIS A 186 24.41 -2.53 20.99
C HIS A 186 25.54 -1.51 20.77
N ASN A 187 25.26 -0.46 20.04
CA ASN A 187 26.20 0.59 19.62
C ASN A 187 25.92 1.95 20.28
N GLY A 188 24.98 2.01 21.21
CA GLY A 188 24.55 3.25 21.87
C GLY A 188 23.55 4.09 21.10
N ALA A 189 23.25 3.75 19.84
CA ALA A 189 22.25 4.44 19.03
C ALA A 189 20.97 3.61 18.87
N VAL A 190 21.09 2.33 18.52
CA VAL A 190 19.96 1.41 18.36
C VAL A 190 19.54 0.81 19.70
N ALA A 191 20.52 0.32 20.45
CA ALA A 191 20.34 -0.19 21.80
C ALA A 191 21.53 0.25 22.68
N LEU A 192 21.36 0.11 24.00
CA LEU A 192 22.43 0.42 24.93
C LEU A 192 23.71 -0.31 24.53
N GLY A 193 24.77 0.46 24.35
CA GLY A 193 26.09 -0.05 24.02
C GLY A 193 26.89 -0.40 25.24
N GLN A 194 28.21 -0.37 25.11
CA GLN A 194 29.13 -0.48 26.21
C GLN A 194 28.97 0.74 27.12
N THR A 195 28.49 0.51 28.32
CA THR A 195 28.22 1.58 29.30
C THR A 195 29.41 1.84 30.23
N THR A 196 29.45 3.02 30.83
CA THR A 196 30.37 3.37 31.92
C THR A 196 29.90 2.77 33.23
N PRO A 197 30.81 2.32 34.13
CA PRO A 197 32.25 2.51 34.11
C PRO A 197 32.92 1.89 32.91
N PRO A 198 34.13 2.36 32.53
CA PRO A 198 34.74 1.99 31.28
C PRO A 198 34.80 0.48 31.14
N HIS A 199 34.15 -0.03 30.09
CA HIS A 199 34.27 -1.42 29.72
C HIS A 199 35.71 -1.71 29.29
N VAL A 200 36.19 -2.91 29.61
CA VAL A 200 37.50 -3.37 29.14
C VAL A 200 37.63 -3.13 27.64
N PRO A 201 38.72 -2.52 27.14
CA PRO A 201 38.93 -2.24 25.74
C PRO A 201 39.09 -3.55 24.95
N ILE A 202 38.03 -3.96 24.24
CA ILE A 202 37.98 -5.23 23.53
C ILE A 202 38.28 -5.10 22.01
N GLY A 203 38.39 -3.89 21.49
CA GLY A 203 38.56 -3.67 20.08
C GLY A 203 37.43 -4.31 19.24
N ALA A 204 37.79 -5.18 18.31
CA ALA A 204 36.82 -5.89 17.43
C ALA A 204 36.32 -7.23 18.00
N VAL A 205 36.62 -7.56 19.25
CA VAL A 205 36.18 -8.82 19.86
C VAL A 205 34.68 -8.79 20.09
N GLN A 206 33.99 -9.87 19.71
CA GLN A 206 32.55 -9.98 19.91
C GLN A 206 32.22 -10.14 21.42
N CYS A 207 31.16 -9.49 21.84
CA CYS A 207 30.71 -9.49 23.24
C CYS A 207 30.48 -10.92 23.76
N SER A 208 30.02 -11.83 22.95
CA SER A 208 29.76 -13.24 23.27
C SER A 208 31.01 -14.05 23.63
N GLN A 209 32.20 -13.51 23.37
CA GLN A 209 33.45 -14.16 23.79
C GLN A 209 33.65 -14.08 25.30
N CYS A 210 33.05 -13.10 25.97
CA CYS A 210 33.15 -12.89 27.43
C CYS A 210 31.80 -12.96 28.12
N HIS A 211 30.73 -12.48 27.46
CA HIS A 211 29.39 -12.52 28.00
C HIS A 211 28.66 -13.77 27.55
N THR A 212 28.13 -14.55 28.48
CA THR A 212 27.23 -15.65 28.15
C THR A 212 25.93 -15.05 27.59
N ASN A 213 25.55 -15.52 26.41
CA ASN A 213 24.42 -15.01 25.63
C ASN A 213 23.09 -15.40 26.30
N SER A 214 22.86 -14.97 27.51
CA SER A 214 21.55 -15.05 28.14
C SER A 214 20.77 -13.79 27.81
N ALA A 215 19.63 -13.94 27.15
CA ALA A 215 18.79 -12.89 26.57
C ALA A 215 18.30 -11.79 27.54
N SER A 216 18.65 -11.85 28.83
CA SER A 216 18.16 -10.93 29.84
C SER A 216 19.21 -9.99 30.45
N SER A 217 20.49 -10.30 30.32
CA SER A 217 21.50 -9.46 30.96
C SER A 217 22.92 -9.77 30.50
N PHE A 218 23.73 -8.72 30.26
CA PHE A 218 25.17 -8.79 30.10
C PHE A 218 25.93 -8.79 31.47
N ALA A 219 25.23 -8.96 32.59
CA ALA A 219 25.82 -8.93 33.90
C ALA A 219 26.68 -10.17 34.18
N THR A 220 26.39 -11.29 33.53
CA THR A 220 27.22 -12.50 33.68
C THR A 220 28.28 -12.52 32.57
N TYR A 221 29.52 -12.44 33.00
CA TYR A 221 30.68 -12.46 32.11
C TYR A 221 31.83 -13.27 32.70
N ASN A 222 32.67 -13.76 31.82
CA ASN A 222 33.95 -14.38 32.19
C ASN A 222 35.02 -13.87 31.20
N MET A 223 36.09 -13.29 31.74
CA MET A 223 37.15 -12.73 30.92
C MET A 223 37.83 -13.82 30.09
N ASN A 224 37.78 -13.68 28.76
CA ASN A 224 38.44 -14.58 27.83
C ASN A 224 39.75 -13.94 27.32
N HIS A 225 40.85 -14.20 28.04
CA HIS A 225 42.16 -13.68 27.68
C HIS A 225 42.63 -14.14 26.30
N ALA A 226 42.22 -15.33 25.83
CA ALA A 226 42.59 -15.81 24.50
C ALA A 226 41.96 -14.96 23.38
N ALA A 227 40.79 -14.41 23.62
CA ALA A 227 40.11 -13.52 22.63
C ALA A 227 40.80 -12.15 22.52
N VAL A 228 41.50 -11.71 23.57
CA VAL A 228 42.19 -10.41 23.62
C VAL A 228 43.72 -10.54 23.63
N SER A 229 44.24 -11.65 23.15
CA SER A 229 45.68 -11.98 23.23
C SER A 229 46.59 -10.99 22.49
N ALA A 230 46.05 -10.21 21.51
CA ALA A 230 46.79 -9.16 20.84
C ALA A 230 46.87 -7.84 21.63
N SER A 231 46.14 -7.70 22.72
CA SER A 231 46.16 -6.50 23.56
C SER A 231 47.32 -6.55 24.54
N ARG A 232 47.89 -5.38 24.85
CA ARG A 232 48.92 -5.27 25.90
C ARG A 232 48.29 -5.47 27.27
N CYS A 233 48.98 -6.16 28.16
CA CYS A 233 48.47 -6.41 29.53
C CYS A 233 48.15 -5.12 30.27
N ASP A 234 48.96 -4.07 30.11
CA ASP A 234 48.78 -2.77 30.73
C ASP A 234 47.60 -1.94 30.19
N SER A 235 46.91 -2.44 29.14
CA SER A 235 45.70 -1.81 28.66
C SER A 235 44.48 -2.07 29.58
N CYS A 236 44.57 -3.13 30.37
CA CYS A 236 43.47 -3.58 31.25
C CYS A 236 43.89 -3.71 32.72
N HIS A 237 45.18 -3.90 33.03
CA HIS A 237 45.74 -4.07 34.33
C HIS A 237 46.58 -2.88 34.77
#